data_089141a0e9c7d2e726d7ad12484f0738
#
_entry.id   089141a0e9c7d2e726d7ad12484f0738
#
_cell.length_a   1.000
_cell.length_b   1.000
_cell.length_c   1.000
_cell.angle_alpha   90.00
_cell.angle_beta   90.00
_cell.angle_gamma   90.00
#
_symmetry.space_group_name_H-M   'P 1'
#
loop_
_entity.id
_entity.type
_entity.pdbx_description
1 polymer ?
#
loop_
_entity_poly.entity_id
_entity_poly.type
_entity_poly.pdbx_seq_one_letter_code
_entity_poly.pdbx_strand_id
1 'polypeptide(L)'
;MKHMKKLLSLLLVLCLVLSLSCTAFAAGAEKPLDGKTVILHSNDVHGAIDLYAAMAALKADYEAQGAEVILADAGDYSQGTVYVSVNKGADAVTMMNATGYDVVTLGNHEFDYGYAQLAENMKAAKFQVLCADVLGADGKTIYDANTIIEKGGVRIGFFGLETPEAQTKANPKLIQGLKFLAGADGKELYNCAAAQVADLKAKGADLVVCLAHLGVDESSEPYTSYDLAKNVQGIDFIIDGHSHSVMTAGPNGEAIQSTGTAFANIGVITIDNATKKIVGNELKAIWHTEKNADGKSVTVVDYKTRDEKVAAAAKAIIDPIDKAYGEKFAVSEVALNGAKAPNGNRDSETNLGDLITDAMLWKVLADAEITVAKENVVAITNGGGIRASIGVGDVTKKDINTVLPFGNTLAVVYVKGSELLEALEASTFSTPGAVGAFPQVAGIDFTIFTDKAYDANTDKYPGSTYYGPHSIQRVVINSINGKPFDLNAKDAVITNNFVAASGDTYYAFAAASSQFDTGRPLDEVLMEYIT
;
A
#
# COMPACT_ATOMS: atom_id res chain seq x y z
N MET A 1 -85.05 16.29 -16.00
CA MET A 1 -83.85 16.45 -16.86
C MET A 1 -82.92 17.61 -16.44
N LYS A 2 -83.35 18.82 -16.04
CA LYS A 2 -82.46 19.92 -15.65
C LYS A 2 -81.63 19.67 -14.37
N HIS A 3 -82.21 18.97 -13.35
CA HIS A 3 -81.48 18.66 -12.10
C HIS A 3 -80.43 17.56 -12.26
N MET A 4 -80.69 16.59 -13.15
CA MET A 4 -79.76 15.48 -13.42
C MET A 4 -78.48 15.95 -14.18
N LYS A 5 -78.63 16.97 -15.07
CA LYS A 5 -77.51 17.58 -15.78
C LYS A 5 -76.60 18.41 -14.84
N LYS A 6 -77.19 19.08 -13.82
CA LYS A 6 -76.43 19.81 -12.80
C LYS A 6 -75.67 18.89 -11.84
N LEU A 7 -76.27 17.74 -11.48
CA LEU A 7 -75.61 16.71 -10.65
C LEU A 7 -74.44 16.06 -11.38
N LEU A 8 -74.63 15.75 -12.70
CA LEU A 8 -73.56 15.17 -13.54
C LEU A 8 -72.38 16.16 -13.75
N SER A 9 -72.68 17.47 -13.93
CA SER A 9 -71.62 18.49 -14.05
C SER A 9 -70.88 18.70 -12.72
N LEU A 10 -71.57 18.60 -11.55
CA LEU A 10 -70.92 18.72 -10.24
C LEU A 10 -70.03 17.51 -9.95
N LEU A 11 -70.47 16.27 -10.35
CA LEU A 11 -69.66 15.05 -10.23
C LEU A 11 -68.42 15.09 -11.13
N LEU A 12 -68.53 15.63 -12.36
CA LEU A 12 -67.43 15.76 -13.28
C LEU A 12 -66.36 16.77 -12.79
N VAL A 13 -66.80 17.90 -12.19
CA VAL A 13 -65.91 18.90 -11.59
C VAL A 13 -65.25 18.34 -10.35
N LEU A 14 -65.98 17.58 -9.50
CA LEU A 14 -65.40 16.93 -8.32
C LEU A 14 -64.35 15.85 -8.70
N CYS A 15 -64.59 15.08 -9.76
CA CYS A 15 -63.64 14.11 -10.29
C CYS A 15 -62.42 14.80 -10.91
N LEU A 16 -62.55 15.97 -11.58
CA LEU A 16 -61.44 16.73 -12.11
C LEU A 16 -60.61 17.38 -10.99
N VAL A 17 -61.25 17.87 -9.92
CA VAL A 17 -60.50 18.42 -8.75
C VAL A 17 -59.80 17.34 -7.97
N LEU A 18 -60.40 16.14 -7.84
CA LEU A 18 -59.77 14.98 -7.21
C LEU A 18 -58.61 14.39 -8.08
N SER A 19 -58.72 14.44 -9.42
CA SER A 19 -57.63 14.01 -10.29
C SER A 19 -56.46 15.02 -10.35
N LEU A 20 -56.70 16.32 -10.21
CA LEU A 20 -55.65 17.33 -10.06
C LEU A 20 -54.98 17.29 -8.67
N SER A 21 -55.65 16.85 -7.64
CA SER A 21 -55.05 16.70 -6.28
C SER A 21 -54.25 15.37 -6.15
N CYS A 22 -54.48 14.35 -7.00
CA CYS A 22 -53.72 13.12 -7.00
C CYS A 22 -52.41 13.20 -7.80
N THR A 23 -52.23 14.23 -8.65
CA THR A 23 -50.96 14.46 -9.38
C THR A 23 -49.99 15.36 -8.64
N ALA A 24 -50.37 15.96 -7.48
CA ALA A 24 -49.51 16.83 -6.68
C ALA A 24 -48.88 16.14 -5.46
N PHE A 25 -49.06 14.80 -5.29
CA PHE A 25 -48.51 14.04 -4.15
C PHE A 25 -47.67 12.86 -4.55
N ALA A 26 -46.86 13.03 -5.59
CA ALA A 26 -45.73 12.13 -5.89
C ALA A 26 -44.45 12.96 -6.10
N ALA A 27 -44.26 14.04 -5.34
CA ALA A 27 -42.92 14.45 -4.98
C ALA A 27 -42.46 13.40 -3.96
N GLY A 28 -41.62 12.45 -4.38
CA GLY A 28 -41.03 11.48 -3.46
C GLY A 28 -40.45 12.24 -2.27
N ALA A 29 -40.62 11.72 -1.06
CA ALA A 29 -40.01 12.31 0.10
C ALA A 29 -38.52 12.53 -0.20
N GLU A 30 -38.04 13.76 0.01
CA GLU A 30 -36.63 14.12 -0.19
C GLU A 30 -35.77 13.17 0.65
N LYS A 31 -34.81 12.51 0.01
CA LYS A 31 -33.95 11.56 0.70
C LYS A 31 -32.85 12.32 1.45
N PRO A 32 -32.25 11.75 2.50
CA PRO A 32 -31.27 12.43 3.35
C PRO A 32 -30.08 13.02 2.61
N LEU A 33 -29.69 12.40 1.47
CA LEU A 33 -28.53 12.79 0.67
C LEU A 33 -28.87 13.29 -0.73
N ASP A 34 -30.16 13.65 -0.98
CA ASP A 34 -30.54 14.30 -2.23
C ASP A 34 -29.73 15.61 -2.38
N GLY A 35 -29.18 15.84 -3.60
CA GLY A 35 -28.31 16.97 -3.88
C GLY A 35 -26.91 16.88 -3.28
N LYS A 36 -26.46 15.69 -2.90
CA LYS A 36 -25.09 15.43 -2.45
C LYS A 36 -24.36 14.50 -3.43
N THR A 37 -23.06 14.75 -3.58
CA THR A 37 -22.11 13.82 -4.17
C THR A 37 -21.21 13.29 -3.05
N VAL A 38 -21.00 11.99 -3.00
CA VAL A 38 -20.18 11.33 -1.99
C VAL A 38 -19.01 10.62 -2.69
N ILE A 39 -17.78 10.91 -2.25
CA ILE A 39 -16.61 10.13 -2.61
C ILE A 39 -16.40 9.10 -1.50
N LEU A 40 -16.53 7.82 -1.82
CA LEU A 40 -16.09 6.72 -0.97
C LEU A 40 -14.70 6.32 -1.42
N HIS A 41 -13.77 6.17 -0.47
CA HIS A 41 -12.41 5.82 -0.86
C HIS A 41 -11.75 4.80 0.06
N SER A 42 -10.76 4.13 -0.51
CA SER A 42 -9.84 3.21 0.15
C SER A 42 -8.39 3.57 -0.17
N ASN A 43 -7.48 2.98 0.57
CA ASN A 43 -6.04 2.97 0.37
C ASN A 43 -5.46 1.73 1.06
N ASP A 44 -4.29 1.28 0.64
CA ASP A 44 -3.54 0.20 1.30
C ASP A 44 -4.41 -1.05 1.56
N VAL A 45 -5.18 -1.47 0.56
CA VAL A 45 -6.10 -2.61 0.67
C VAL A 45 -5.33 -3.92 0.89
N HIS A 46 -4.13 -4.04 0.31
CA HIS A 46 -3.20 -5.16 0.52
C HIS A 46 -3.86 -6.55 0.42
N GLY A 47 -4.73 -6.70 -0.58
CA GLY A 47 -5.35 -7.98 -0.89
C GLY A 47 -6.43 -8.46 0.09
N ALA A 48 -7.05 -7.59 0.87
CA ALA A 48 -8.24 -7.88 1.67
C ALA A 48 -9.49 -8.00 0.76
N ILE A 49 -9.45 -8.93 -0.18
CA ILE A 49 -10.39 -9.00 -1.32
C ILE A 49 -11.83 -9.31 -0.95
N ASP A 50 -12.07 -9.99 0.17
CA ASP A 50 -13.42 -10.28 0.69
C ASP A 50 -14.15 -9.00 1.16
N LEU A 51 -13.41 -7.96 1.51
CA LEU A 51 -13.97 -6.70 2.02
C LEU A 51 -14.37 -5.70 0.92
N TYR A 52 -14.02 -5.93 -0.34
CA TYR A 52 -14.60 -5.17 -1.47
C TYR A 52 -16.13 -5.25 -1.50
N ALA A 53 -16.71 -6.35 -1.02
CA ALA A 53 -18.15 -6.50 -0.87
C ALA A 53 -18.77 -5.54 0.16
N ALA A 54 -17.99 -5.08 1.15
CA ALA A 54 -18.43 -4.04 2.08
C ALA A 54 -18.43 -2.66 1.42
N MET A 55 -17.41 -2.35 0.62
CA MET A 55 -17.35 -1.11 -0.17
C MET A 55 -18.53 -1.00 -1.13
N ALA A 56 -18.84 -2.09 -1.88
CA ALA A 56 -19.98 -2.13 -2.79
C ALA A 56 -21.32 -1.95 -2.06
N ALA A 57 -21.49 -2.61 -0.91
CA ALA A 57 -22.70 -2.45 -0.10
C ALA A 57 -22.84 -1.03 0.44
N LEU A 58 -21.77 -0.42 0.89
CA LEU A 58 -21.77 0.96 1.39
C LEU A 58 -22.12 1.94 0.27
N LYS A 59 -21.56 1.76 -0.95
CA LYS A 59 -21.97 2.52 -2.14
C LYS A 59 -23.47 2.46 -2.36
N ALA A 60 -24.04 1.25 -2.38
CA ALA A 60 -25.47 1.06 -2.55
C ALA A 60 -26.30 1.73 -1.44
N ASP A 61 -25.82 1.73 -0.20
CA ASP A 61 -26.50 2.39 0.92
C ASP A 61 -26.55 3.92 0.74
N TYR A 62 -25.46 4.54 0.26
CA TYR A 62 -25.42 5.98 -0.02
C TYR A 62 -26.27 6.37 -1.24
N GLU A 63 -26.23 5.55 -2.31
CA GLU A 63 -27.10 5.74 -3.50
C GLU A 63 -28.58 5.59 -3.15
N ALA A 64 -28.92 4.63 -2.28
CA ALA A 64 -30.30 4.46 -1.78
C ALA A 64 -30.80 5.67 -0.99
N GLN A 65 -29.90 6.40 -0.33
CA GLN A 65 -30.17 7.65 0.39
C GLN A 65 -30.22 8.88 -0.52
N GLY A 66 -29.98 8.74 -1.83
CA GLY A 66 -30.08 9.84 -2.82
C GLY A 66 -28.74 10.45 -3.23
N ALA A 67 -27.62 9.98 -2.72
CA ALA A 67 -26.31 10.49 -3.11
C ALA A 67 -25.91 10.02 -4.52
N GLU A 68 -25.20 10.89 -5.24
CA GLU A 68 -24.34 10.48 -6.36
C GLU A 68 -23.00 10.00 -5.80
N VAL A 69 -22.56 8.77 -6.14
CA VAL A 69 -21.36 8.18 -5.52
C VAL A 69 -20.22 8.02 -6.52
N ILE A 70 -19.00 8.35 -6.09
CA ILE A 70 -17.72 8.09 -6.77
C ILE A 70 -16.90 7.17 -5.87
N LEU A 71 -16.32 6.11 -6.45
CA LEU A 71 -15.36 5.25 -5.74
C LEU A 71 -13.93 5.61 -6.17
N ALA A 72 -13.06 5.90 -5.19
CA ALA A 72 -11.66 6.23 -5.40
C ALA A 72 -10.73 5.33 -4.58
N ASP A 73 -9.48 5.15 -5.05
CA ASP A 73 -8.45 4.42 -4.30
C ASP A 73 -7.10 5.14 -4.40
N ALA A 74 -6.36 5.17 -3.29
CA ALA A 74 -5.07 5.83 -3.18
C ALA A 74 -3.88 4.85 -3.16
N GLY A 75 -3.99 3.71 -3.86
CA GLY A 75 -2.88 2.79 -4.13
C GLY A 75 -2.68 1.68 -3.10
N ASP A 76 -1.73 0.80 -3.39
CA ASP A 76 -1.38 -0.41 -2.62
C ASP A 76 -2.52 -1.43 -2.53
N TYR A 77 -3.09 -1.77 -3.68
CA TYR A 77 -4.13 -2.81 -3.78
C TYR A 77 -3.60 -4.15 -4.32
N SER A 78 -2.46 -4.17 -5.04
CA SER A 78 -1.99 -5.33 -5.83
C SER A 78 -1.18 -6.35 -5.05
N GLN A 79 -0.72 -6.03 -3.85
CA GLN A 79 0.18 -6.84 -3.02
C GLN A 79 -0.39 -6.97 -1.60
N GLY A 80 -0.08 -8.07 -0.90
CA GLY A 80 -0.42 -8.27 0.52
C GLY A 80 -0.77 -9.71 0.83
N THR A 81 -2.01 -10.12 0.60
CA THR A 81 -2.44 -11.48 0.88
C THR A 81 -2.13 -12.43 -0.29
N VAL A 82 -2.11 -13.74 -0.01
CA VAL A 82 -1.98 -14.78 -1.03
C VAL A 82 -2.99 -14.64 -2.17
N TYR A 83 -4.15 -14.09 -1.88
CA TYR A 83 -5.25 -13.93 -2.85
C TYR A 83 -4.93 -12.95 -4.00
N VAL A 84 -3.99 -12.06 -3.80
CA VAL A 84 -3.53 -11.15 -4.86
C VAL A 84 -2.11 -11.45 -5.32
N SER A 85 -1.25 -12.02 -4.44
CA SER A 85 0.15 -12.28 -4.77
C SER A 85 0.32 -13.45 -5.75
N VAL A 86 -0.49 -14.50 -5.66
CA VAL A 86 -0.43 -15.67 -6.56
C VAL A 86 -0.58 -15.29 -8.03
N ASN A 87 -1.48 -14.34 -8.33
CA ASN A 87 -1.71 -13.82 -9.67
C ASN A 87 -1.10 -12.42 -9.87
N LYS A 88 -0.07 -12.06 -9.06
CA LYS A 88 0.73 -10.85 -9.22
C LYS A 88 -0.12 -9.58 -9.36
N GLY A 89 -1.15 -9.44 -8.54
CA GLY A 89 -2.04 -8.28 -8.48
C GLY A 89 -3.25 -8.30 -9.43
N ALA A 90 -3.36 -9.23 -10.37
CA ALA A 90 -4.47 -9.28 -11.34
C ALA A 90 -5.85 -9.46 -10.66
N ASP A 91 -5.90 -10.20 -9.54
CA ASP A 91 -7.13 -10.43 -8.80
C ASP A 91 -7.62 -9.17 -8.07
N ALA A 92 -6.73 -8.27 -7.65
CA ALA A 92 -7.12 -6.96 -7.13
C ALA A 92 -7.88 -6.14 -8.19
N VAL A 93 -7.36 -6.05 -9.41
CA VAL A 93 -8.02 -5.37 -10.53
C VAL A 93 -9.40 -5.99 -10.83
N THR A 94 -9.48 -7.33 -10.75
CA THR A 94 -10.76 -8.06 -10.91
C THR A 94 -11.78 -7.63 -9.85
N MET A 95 -11.37 -7.52 -8.58
CA MET A 95 -12.27 -7.12 -7.49
C MET A 95 -12.64 -5.64 -7.57
N MET A 96 -11.70 -4.76 -7.92
CA MET A 96 -11.97 -3.33 -8.12
C MET A 96 -12.97 -3.09 -9.26
N ASN A 97 -12.84 -3.84 -10.37
CA ASN A 97 -13.81 -3.84 -11.46
C ASN A 97 -15.21 -4.32 -11.02
N ALA A 98 -15.28 -5.38 -10.20
CA ALA A 98 -16.53 -5.93 -9.70
C ALA A 98 -17.23 -4.97 -8.73
N THR A 99 -16.47 -4.22 -7.93
CA THR A 99 -16.94 -3.21 -6.98
C THR A 99 -17.40 -1.93 -7.68
N GLY A 100 -16.84 -1.65 -8.86
CA GLY A 100 -17.16 -0.48 -9.66
C GLY A 100 -16.42 0.78 -9.20
N TYR A 101 -15.10 0.68 -9.01
CA TYR A 101 -14.24 1.84 -8.83
C TYR A 101 -14.29 2.75 -10.08
N ASP A 102 -14.19 4.05 -9.86
CA ASP A 102 -14.20 5.07 -10.90
C ASP A 102 -12.79 5.57 -11.22
N VAL A 103 -11.97 5.83 -10.19
CA VAL A 103 -10.64 6.43 -10.32
C VAL A 103 -9.69 5.95 -9.22
N VAL A 104 -8.43 5.68 -9.59
CA VAL A 104 -7.41 5.19 -8.68
C VAL A 104 -6.06 5.84 -8.96
N THR A 105 -5.16 5.87 -7.97
CA THR A 105 -3.73 6.07 -8.21
C THR A 105 -2.96 4.77 -7.98
N LEU A 106 -1.65 4.82 -8.18
CA LEU A 106 -0.75 3.72 -7.88
C LEU A 106 -0.13 3.93 -6.49
N GLY A 107 0.27 2.86 -5.84
CA GLY A 107 1.17 2.85 -4.71
C GLY A 107 2.47 2.11 -5.05
N ASN A 108 3.45 2.10 -4.15
CA ASN A 108 4.73 1.46 -4.39
C ASN A 108 4.61 -0.05 -4.60
N HIS A 109 3.61 -0.67 -4.01
CA HIS A 109 3.37 -2.10 -4.14
C HIS A 109 2.72 -2.51 -5.48
N GLU A 110 2.23 -1.60 -6.28
CA GLU A 110 1.86 -1.86 -7.68
C GLU A 110 3.09 -2.21 -8.53
N PHE A 111 4.29 -1.78 -8.13
CA PHE A 111 5.54 -2.03 -8.84
C PHE A 111 6.30 -3.28 -8.35
N ASP A 112 5.85 -4.00 -7.34
CA ASP A 112 6.55 -5.15 -6.75
C ASP A 112 6.81 -6.27 -7.75
N TYR A 113 5.84 -6.51 -8.65
CA TYR A 113 5.97 -7.52 -9.72
C TYR A 113 6.55 -6.93 -11.02
N GLY A 114 7.03 -5.68 -10.96
CA GLY A 114 7.62 -4.94 -12.07
C GLY A 114 6.62 -4.20 -12.94
N TYR A 115 7.12 -3.14 -13.61
CA TYR A 115 6.29 -2.30 -14.47
C TYR A 115 5.59 -3.06 -15.62
N ALA A 116 6.25 -4.07 -16.19
CA ALA A 116 5.64 -4.87 -17.25
C ALA A 116 4.39 -5.64 -16.77
N GLN A 117 4.44 -6.18 -15.53
CA GLN A 117 3.29 -6.88 -14.94
C GLN A 117 2.18 -5.88 -14.56
N LEU A 118 2.54 -4.73 -13.98
CA LEU A 118 1.59 -3.65 -13.72
C LEU A 118 0.84 -3.24 -14.99
N ALA A 119 1.59 -2.97 -16.07
CA ALA A 119 1.00 -2.58 -17.36
C ALA A 119 0.07 -3.68 -17.93
N GLU A 120 0.40 -4.96 -17.72
CA GLU A 120 -0.47 -6.07 -18.14
C GLU A 120 -1.76 -6.11 -17.34
N ASN A 121 -1.67 -5.99 -16.00
CA ASN A 121 -2.84 -5.98 -15.11
C ASN A 121 -3.79 -4.84 -15.45
N MET A 122 -3.26 -3.64 -15.72
CA MET A 122 -4.08 -2.45 -15.99
C MET A 122 -4.82 -2.49 -17.33
N LYS A 123 -4.45 -3.39 -18.27
CA LYS A 123 -5.27 -3.61 -19.48
C LYS A 123 -6.68 -4.11 -19.18
N ALA A 124 -6.86 -4.78 -18.05
CA ALA A 124 -8.17 -5.28 -17.61
C ALA A 124 -8.96 -4.25 -16.78
N ALA A 125 -8.34 -3.13 -16.37
CA ALA A 125 -8.97 -2.11 -15.55
C ALA A 125 -10.15 -1.43 -16.29
N LYS A 126 -11.27 -1.26 -15.59
CA LYS A 126 -12.46 -0.53 -16.07
C LYS A 126 -12.60 0.84 -15.40
N PHE A 127 -11.67 1.18 -14.55
CA PHE A 127 -11.52 2.45 -13.85
C PHE A 127 -10.37 3.25 -14.44
N GLN A 128 -10.31 4.55 -14.17
CA GLN A 128 -9.20 5.39 -14.59
C GLN A 128 -8.04 5.26 -13.63
N VAL A 129 -6.84 5.02 -14.17
CA VAL A 129 -5.59 4.99 -13.42
C VAL A 129 -4.88 6.31 -13.64
N LEU A 130 -4.58 7.01 -12.54
CA LEU A 130 -3.90 8.31 -12.57
C LEU A 130 -2.50 8.19 -11.95
N CYS A 131 -1.50 8.74 -12.64
CA CYS A 131 -0.14 8.82 -12.12
C CYS A 131 0.59 9.97 -12.84
N ALA A 132 0.68 11.12 -12.19
CA ALA A 132 1.21 12.33 -12.80
C ALA A 132 2.74 12.45 -12.72
N ASP A 133 3.36 11.77 -11.78
CA ASP A 133 4.74 11.97 -11.36
C ASP A 133 5.68 10.80 -11.65
N VAL A 134 5.19 9.75 -12.31
CA VAL A 134 6.05 8.66 -12.82
C VAL A 134 6.14 8.72 -14.33
N LEU A 135 7.37 8.87 -14.85
CA LEU A 135 7.66 8.99 -16.28
C LEU A 135 8.30 7.70 -16.80
N GLY A 136 7.88 7.29 -17.99
CA GLY A 136 8.53 6.24 -18.75
C GLY A 136 9.81 6.73 -19.44
N ALA A 137 10.50 5.82 -20.12
CA ALA A 137 11.74 6.12 -20.85
C ALA A 137 11.58 7.15 -21.97
N ASP A 138 10.36 7.36 -22.46
CA ASP A 138 10.02 8.40 -23.45
C ASP A 138 9.75 9.78 -22.82
N GLY A 139 9.86 9.91 -21.52
CA GLY A 139 9.64 11.13 -20.75
C GLY A 139 8.17 11.51 -20.56
N LYS A 140 7.22 10.65 -20.94
CA LYS A 140 5.79 10.84 -20.69
C LYS A 140 5.37 10.09 -19.43
N THR A 141 4.25 10.53 -18.83
CA THR A 141 3.63 9.82 -17.73
C THR A 141 3.20 8.40 -18.15
N ILE A 142 3.36 7.43 -17.26
CA ILE A 142 3.02 6.03 -17.55
C ILE A 142 1.51 5.77 -17.62
N TYR A 143 0.71 6.65 -17.00
CA TYR A 143 -0.76 6.68 -17.08
C TYR A 143 -1.23 8.13 -17.20
N ASP A 144 -2.54 8.35 -17.28
CA ASP A 144 -3.11 9.69 -17.30
C ASP A 144 -2.72 10.47 -16.04
N ALA A 145 -2.34 11.73 -16.20
CA ALA A 145 -1.92 12.54 -15.05
C ALA A 145 -3.12 12.99 -14.21
N ASN A 146 -4.25 13.29 -14.86
CA ASN A 146 -5.47 13.77 -14.21
C ASN A 146 -6.72 13.49 -15.05
N THR A 147 -7.89 13.60 -14.39
CA THR A 147 -9.21 13.50 -15.03
C THR A 147 -10.23 14.41 -14.34
N ILE A 148 -11.37 14.65 -14.98
CA ILE A 148 -12.54 15.29 -14.37
C ILE A 148 -13.70 14.30 -14.42
N ILE A 149 -14.29 14.02 -13.26
CA ILE A 149 -15.53 13.26 -13.11
C ILE A 149 -16.64 14.25 -12.78
N GLU A 150 -17.71 14.25 -13.57
CA GLU A 150 -18.89 15.07 -13.30
C GLU A 150 -19.98 14.21 -12.68
N LYS A 151 -20.39 14.56 -11.46
CA LYS A 151 -21.46 13.90 -10.71
C LYS A 151 -22.32 14.95 -10.02
N GLY A 152 -23.64 14.79 -10.07
CA GLY A 152 -24.58 15.72 -9.45
C GLY A 152 -24.43 17.19 -9.90
N GLY A 153 -23.86 17.44 -11.09
CA GLY A 153 -23.56 18.79 -11.59
C GLY A 153 -22.30 19.44 -10.97
N VAL A 154 -21.50 18.66 -10.23
CA VAL A 154 -20.18 19.07 -9.69
C VAL A 154 -19.10 18.44 -10.55
N ARG A 155 -18.16 19.24 -11.01
CA ARG A 155 -17.00 18.83 -11.80
C ARG A 155 -15.80 18.65 -10.86
N ILE A 156 -15.50 17.40 -10.50
CA ILE A 156 -14.43 17.07 -9.56
C ILE A 156 -13.21 16.64 -10.37
N GLY A 157 -12.13 17.42 -10.29
CA GLY A 157 -10.84 17.09 -10.87
C GLY A 157 -10.05 16.17 -9.95
N PHE A 158 -9.57 15.06 -10.47
CA PHE A 158 -8.67 14.13 -9.77
C PHE A 158 -7.31 14.12 -10.43
N PHE A 159 -6.23 14.04 -9.66
CA PHE A 159 -4.90 13.70 -10.14
C PHE A 159 -4.23 12.71 -9.18
N GLY A 160 -3.33 11.87 -9.70
CA GLY A 160 -2.66 10.83 -8.93
C GLY A 160 -1.19 11.16 -8.69
N LEU A 161 -0.70 10.89 -7.48
CA LEU A 161 0.72 10.96 -7.12
C LEU A 161 1.15 9.66 -6.46
N GLU A 162 2.28 9.15 -6.92
CA GLU A 162 3.01 8.00 -6.38
C GLU A 162 4.18 8.47 -5.52
N THR A 163 4.49 7.73 -4.46
CA THR A 163 5.65 8.07 -3.64
C THR A 163 6.97 7.89 -4.39
N PRO A 164 7.87 8.88 -4.40
CA PRO A 164 9.21 8.69 -4.95
C PRO A 164 10.01 7.58 -4.27
N GLU A 165 9.59 7.11 -3.10
CA GLU A 165 10.21 5.99 -2.39
C GLU A 165 10.10 4.67 -3.17
N ALA A 166 9.14 4.54 -4.10
CA ALA A 166 9.04 3.37 -4.99
C ALA A 166 10.35 3.05 -5.73
N GLN A 167 11.21 4.06 -5.98
CA GLN A 167 12.54 3.85 -6.57
C GLN A 167 13.41 2.86 -5.77
N THR A 168 13.19 2.77 -4.47
CA THR A 168 13.94 1.92 -3.54
C THR A 168 13.07 0.90 -2.80
N LYS A 169 11.77 1.11 -2.77
CA LYS A 169 10.80 0.17 -2.17
C LYS A 169 10.38 -0.94 -3.13
N ALA A 170 10.34 -0.69 -4.44
CA ALA A 170 10.20 -1.72 -5.46
C ALA A 170 11.59 -2.24 -5.91
N ASN A 171 11.62 -3.43 -6.53
CA ASN A 171 12.88 -3.97 -7.03
C ASN A 171 13.44 -3.10 -8.18
N PRO A 172 14.59 -2.43 -8.00
CA PRO A 172 15.13 -1.50 -8.99
C PRO A 172 15.36 -2.10 -10.38
N LYS A 173 15.63 -3.41 -10.48
CA LYS A 173 15.78 -4.11 -11.77
C LYS A 173 14.46 -4.23 -12.53
N LEU A 174 13.34 -4.27 -11.82
CA LEU A 174 12.00 -4.45 -12.40
C LEU A 174 11.33 -3.14 -12.81
N ILE A 175 11.88 -2.00 -12.38
CA ILE A 175 11.38 -0.65 -12.68
C ILE A 175 12.37 0.17 -13.52
N GLN A 176 13.36 -0.47 -14.13
CA GLN A 176 14.33 0.20 -14.99
C GLN A 176 13.65 1.01 -16.10
N GLY A 177 14.14 2.25 -16.30
CA GLY A 177 13.60 3.17 -17.29
C GLY A 177 12.43 4.02 -16.81
N LEU A 178 11.94 3.82 -15.59
CA LEU A 178 11.02 4.75 -14.94
C LEU A 178 11.77 5.86 -14.21
N LYS A 179 11.20 7.05 -14.21
CA LYS A 179 11.64 8.19 -13.41
C LYS A 179 10.49 8.65 -12.51
N PHE A 180 10.69 8.57 -11.22
CA PHE A 180 9.79 9.13 -10.22
C PHE A 180 10.22 10.57 -9.94
N LEU A 181 9.29 11.53 -10.02
CA LEU A 181 9.58 12.94 -9.82
C LEU A 181 9.71 13.24 -8.33
N ALA A 182 10.92 13.43 -7.87
CA ALA A 182 11.24 13.66 -6.46
C ALA A 182 11.85 15.06 -6.25
N GLY A 183 13.07 15.25 -6.73
CA GLY A 183 13.93 16.38 -6.36
C GLY A 183 14.49 16.20 -4.93
N ALA A 184 15.64 16.78 -4.65
CA ALA A 184 16.30 16.62 -3.34
C ALA A 184 15.47 17.16 -2.17
N ASP A 185 14.60 18.11 -2.44
CA ASP A 185 13.75 18.81 -1.48
C ASP A 185 12.25 18.72 -1.84
N GLY A 186 11.83 17.69 -2.57
CA GLY A 186 10.47 17.46 -3.00
C GLY A 186 9.98 18.34 -4.16
N LYS A 187 10.82 19.25 -4.66
CA LYS A 187 10.36 20.27 -5.63
C LYS A 187 9.86 19.72 -6.95
N GLU A 188 10.42 18.61 -7.48
CA GLU A 188 9.90 18.03 -8.71
C GLU A 188 8.46 17.52 -8.51
N LEU A 189 8.20 16.86 -7.37
CA LEU A 189 6.87 16.37 -6.99
C LEU A 189 5.88 17.54 -6.81
N TYR A 190 6.27 18.58 -6.05
CA TYR A 190 5.39 19.73 -5.80
C TYR A 190 5.08 20.51 -7.09
N ASN A 191 6.07 20.70 -7.98
CA ASN A 191 5.86 21.35 -9.27
C ASN A 191 4.92 20.52 -10.16
N CYS A 192 5.06 19.20 -10.14
CA CYS A 192 4.14 18.30 -10.84
C CYS A 192 2.71 18.49 -10.32
N ALA A 193 2.50 18.41 -9.01
CA ALA A 193 1.19 18.59 -8.39
C ALA A 193 0.58 19.98 -8.70
N ALA A 194 1.36 21.05 -8.60
CA ALA A 194 0.91 22.41 -8.91
C ALA A 194 0.49 22.55 -10.39
N ALA A 195 1.18 21.87 -11.31
CA ALA A 195 0.81 21.82 -12.72
C ALA A 195 -0.53 21.11 -12.94
N GLN A 196 -0.81 20.00 -12.19
CA GLN A 196 -2.09 19.31 -12.27
C GLN A 196 -3.24 20.16 -11.73
N VAL A 197 -3.04 20.86 -10.61
CA VAL A 197 -4.02 21.82 -10.07
C VAL A 197 -4.35 22.90 -11.09
N ALA A 198 -3.33 23.50 -11.74
CA ALA A 198 -3.52 24.55 -12.75
C ALA A 198 -4.28 24.02 -13.96
N ASP A 199 -3.93 22.84 -14.47
CA ASP A 199 -4.57 22.22 -15.63
C ASP A 199 -6.04 21.87 -15.34
N LEU A 200 -6.34 21.25 -14.18
CA LEU A 200 -7.70 20.90 -13.79
C LEU A 200 -8.59 22.14 -13.63
N LYS A 201 -8.07 23.22 -13.01
CA LYS A 201 -8.79 24.49 -12.89
C LYS A 201 -9.01 25.14 -14.25
N ALA A 202 -8.03 25.10 -15.16
CA ALA A 202 -8.18 25.59 -16.54
C ALA A 202 -9.24 24.78 -17.32
N LYS A 203 -9.36 23.48 -17.05
CA LYS A 203 -10.41 22.59 -17.59
C LYS A 203 -11.78 22.80 -16.94
N GLY A 204 -11.90 23.67 -15.93
CA GLY A 204 -13.15 24.02 -15.27
C GLY A 204 -13.58 23.05 -14.17
N ALA A 205 -12.65 22.45 -13.45
CA ALA A 205 -12.94 21.71 -12.23
C ALA A 205 -13.44 22.65 -11.13
N ASP A 206 -14.54 22.28 -10.48
CA ASP A 206 -15.11 22.99 -9.32
C ASP A 206 -14.30 22.69 -8.06
N LEU A 207 -13.87 21.43 -7.90
CA LEU A 207 -13.03 20.93 -6.81
C LEU A 207 -11.85 20.17 -7.40
N VAL A 208 -10.70 20.19 -6.70
CA VAL A 208 -9.49 19.44 -7.05
C VAL A 208 -9.15 18.50 -5.91
N VAL A 209 -9.15 17.19 -6.17
CA VAL A 209 -8.82 16.13 -5.24
C VAL A 209 -7.52 15.44 -5.69
N CYS A 210 -6.56 15.32 -4.80
CA CYS A 210 -5.35 14.54 -4.99
C CYS A 210 -5.56 13.12 -4.46
N LEU A 211 -5.33 12.11 -5.29
CA LEU A 211 -5.11 10.74 -4.84
C LEU A 211 -3.62 10.59 -4.63
N ALA A 212 -3.17 10.58 -3.38
CA ALA A 212 -1.77 10.59 -3.01
C ALA A 212 -1.38 9.27 -2.33
N HIS A 213 -0.37 8.60 -2.85
CA HIS A 213 0.25 7.50 -2.13
C HIS A 213 1.60 7.95 -1.56
N LEU A 214 1.57 8.94 -0.67
CA LEU A 214 2.78 9.62 -0.17
C LEU A 214 3.07 9.31 1.30
N GLY A 215 2.03 9.08 2.08
CA GLY A 215 2.11 8.87 3.51
C GLY A 215 2.41 10.12 4.32
N VAL A 216 2.54 9.92 5.63
CA VAL A 216 2.78 10.99 6.61
C VAL A 216 3.90 10.65 7.61
N ASP A 217 4.62 9.55 7.40
CA ASP A 217 5.74 9.14 8.25
C ASP A 217 6.94 10.08 8.06
N GLU A 218 7.64 10.43 9.14
CA GLU A 218 8.86 11.26 9.09
C GLU A 218 9.93 10.69 8.16
N SER A 219 10.00 9.37 8.02
CA SER A 219 10.95 8.69 7.12
C SER A 219 10.70 8.99 5.65
N SER A 220 9.49 9.43 5.29
CA SER A 220 9.10 9.77 3.91
C SER A 220 9.28 11.26 3.59
N GLU A 221 9.70 12.10 4.55
CA GLU A 221 10.02 13.50 4.27
C GLU A 221 11.17 13.62 3.23
N PRO A 222 11.10 14.59 2.32
CA PRO A 222 10.15 15.68 2.16
C PRO A 222 9.01 15.34 1.17
N TYR A 223 8.57 14.12 1.06
CA TYR A 223 7.57 13.69 0.07
C TYR A 223 6.21 13.37 0.69
N THR A 224 6.00 13.71 1.97
CA THR A 224 4.76 13.41 2.69
C THR A 224 3.56 14.21 2.16
N SER A 225 2.35 13.72 2.40
CA SER A 225 1.12 14.46 2.13
C SER A 225 1.02 15.76 2.94
N TYR A 226 1.69 15.84 4.11
CA TYR A 226 1.84 17.10 4.86
C TYR A 226 2.72 18.11 4.11
N ASP A 227 3.85 17.66 3.56
CA ASP A 227 4.72 18.51 2.75
C ASP A 227 4.03 18.97 1.47
N LEU A 228 3.27 18.08 0.82
CA LEU A 228 2.46 18.42 -0.34
C LEU A 228 1.46 19.53 -0.01
N ALA A 229 0.65 19.38 1.05
CA ALA A 229 -0.34 20.36 1.47
C ALA A 229 0.28 21.71 1.82
N LYS A 230 1.47 21.72 2.41
CA LYS A 230 2.24 22.92 2.77
C LYS A 230 2.78 23.67 1.55
N ASN A 231 3.24 22.94 0.52
CA ASN A 231 3.97 23.51 -0.61
C ASN A 231 3.11 23.75 -1.85
N VAL A 232 1.91 23.13 -1.97
CA VAL A 232 1.04 23.23 -3.15
C VAL A 232 -0.31 23.81 -2.78
N GLN A 233 -0.66 24.94 -3.40
CA GLN A 233 -1.93 25.60 -3.19
C GLN A 233 -2.98 25.14 -4.19
N GLY A 234 -4.24 25.07 -3.75
CA GLY A 234 -5.40 24.86 -4.61
C GLY A 234 -5.81 23.39 -4.76
N ILE A 235 -5.26 22.50 -3.96
CA ILE A 235 -5.82 21.18 -3.69
C ILE A 235 -6.93 21.38 -2.63
N ASP A 236 -8.14 20.94 -2.94
CA ASP A 236 -9.28 21.06 -2.02
C ASP A 236 -9.34 19.88 -1.04
N PHE A 237 -8.82 18.71 -1.41
CA PHE A 237 -8.73 17.54 -0.54
C PHE A 237 -7.63 16.56 -1.01
N ILE A 238 -6.97 15.90 -0.07
CA ILE A 238 -5.98 14.84 -0.30
C ILE A 238 -6.54 13.53 0.28
N ILE A 239 -6.66 12.51 -0.55
CA ILE A 239 -6.90 11.13 -0.16
C ILE A 239 -5.53 10.45 -0.17
N ASP A 240 -5.05 10.04 1.01
CA ASP A 240 -3.66 9.57 1.21
C ASP A 240 -3.60 8.07 1.54
N GLY A 241 -2.44 7.46 1.26
CA GLY A 241 -2.09 6.07 1.57
C GLY A 241 -0.66 5.94 2.11
N HIS A 242 -0.02 4.78 1.90
CA HIS A 242 1.39 4.45 2.19
C HIS A 242 1.74 4.23 3.68
N SER A 243 1.42 5.17 4.56
CA SER A 243 1.76 5.09 5.99
C SER A 243 0.80 4.23 6.81
N HIS A 244 -0.29 3.71 6.23
CA HIS A 244 -1.38 2.99 6.90
C HIS A 244 -2.02 3.80 8.06
N SER A 245 -1.90 5.12 8.02
CA SER A 245 -2.43 6.01 9.06
C SER A 245 -3.96 6.05 9.03
N VAL A 246 -4.58 6.22 10.19
CA VAL A 246 -6.03 6.43 10.31
C VAL A 246 -6.24 7.87 10.73
N MET A 247 -6.70 8.71 9.81
CA MET A 247 -6.89 10.14 10.07
C MET A 247 -7.95 10.77 9.18
N THR A 248 -8.55 11.85 9.65
CA THR A 248 -9.54 12.67 8.92
C THR A 248 -9.05 14.10 8.66
N ALA A 249 -7.91 14.47 9.19
CA ALA A 249 -7.24 15.76 8.94
C ALA A 249 -5.75 15.64 9.29
N GLY A 250 -4.93 16.48 8.70
CA GLY A 250 -3.54 16.67 9.12
C GLY A 250 -3.43 17.42 10.45
N PRO A 251 -2.23 17.49 11.06
CA PRO A 251 -2.02 18.03 12.41
C PRO A 251 -2.36 19.51 12.55
N ASN A 252 -2.36 20.29 11.47
CA ASN A 252 -2.74 21.70 11.48
C ASN A 252 -4.11 21.94 10.83
N GLY A 253 -4.89 20.87 10.61
CA GLY A 253 -6.22 20.94 9.99
C GLY A 253 -6.18 20.88 8.47
N GLU A 254 -5.10 20.38 7.87
CA GLU A 254 -5.03 20.12 6.43
C GLU A 254 -6.13 19.13 6.01
N ALA A 255 -6.73 19.35 4.85
CA ALA A 255 -7.79 18.51 4.29
C ALA A 255 -7.18 17.21 3.72
N ILE A 256 -6.77 16.30 4.60
CA ILE A 256 -6.13 15.01 4.28
C ILE A 256 -6.87 13.90 5.02
N GLN A 257 -7.19 12.80 4.32
CA GLN A 257 -7.79 11.62 4.92
C GLN A 257 -7.04 10.35 4.48
N SER A 258 -6.81 9.44 5.44
CA SER A 258 -6.30 8.09 5.20
C SER A 258 -7.11 7.09 6.03
N THR A 259 -7.38 5.90 5.47
CA THR A 259 -8.34 4.93 6.03
C THR A 259 -7.69 3.83 6.86
N GLY A 260 -6.39 3.86 7.03
CA GLY A 260 -5.62 2.75 7.60
C GLY A 260 -5.21 1.76 6.53
N THR A 261 -5.38 0.48 6.78
CA THR A 261 -5.03 -0.59 5.84
C THR A 261 -6.11 -1.68 5.83
N ALA A 262 -6.11 -2.53 4.80
CA ALA A 262 -6.94 -3.72 4.67
C ALA A 262 -8.44 -3.44 4.93
N PHE A 263 -8.96 -2.34 4.43
CA PHE A 263 -10.33 -1.88 4.68
C PHE A 263 -10.71 -1.79 6.17
N ALA A 264 -9.79 -1.45 7.06
CA ALA A 264 -10.17 -1.17 8.45
C ALA A 264 -11.25 -0.08 8.52
N ASN A 265 -11.12 0.91 7.65
CA ASN A 265 -12.15 1.93 7.42
C ASN A 265 -12.36 2.15 5.91
N ILE A 266 -13.47 2.78 5.57
CA ILE A 266 -13.75 3.39 4.27
C ILE A 266 -13.90 4.90 4.52
N GLY A 267 -13.20 5.71 3.74
CA GLY A 267 -13.29 7.17 3.80
C GLY A 267 -14.58 7.65 3.11
N VAL A 268 -15.19 8.68 3.67
CA VAL A 268 -16.44 9.27 3.18
C VAL A 268 -16.29 10.78 3.12
N ILE A 269 -16.27 11.33 1.91
CA ILE A 269 -16.21 12.77 1.67
C ILE A 269 -17.55 13.18 1.04
N THR A 270 -18.29 14.08 1.71
CA THR A 270 -19.60 14.56 1.23
C THR A 270 -19.47 15.95 0.65
N ILE A 271 -19.97 16.13 -0.58
CA ILE A 271 -19.98 17.38 -1.33
C ILE A 271 -21.43 17.85 -1.46
N ASP A 272 -21.69 19.10 -1.18
CA ASP A 272 -22.96 19.75 -1.46
C ASP A 272 -22.97 20.23 -2.91
N ASN A 273 -23.88 19.68 -3.73
CA ASN A 273 -23.91 19.92 -5.16
C ASN A 273 -24.29 21.37 -5.53
N ALA A 274 -25.09 22.02 -4.69
CA ALA A 274 -25.53 23.39 -4.95
C ALA A 274 -24.42 24.43 -4.69
N THR A 275 -23.66 24.22 -3.61
CA THR A 275 -22.55 25.11 -3.24
C THR A 275 -21.20 24.67 -3.79
N LYS A 276 -21.10 23.43 -4.30
CA LYS A 276 -19.87 22.79 -4.79
C LYS A 276 -18.75 22.79 -3.73
N LYS A 277 -19.12 22.54 -2.47
CA LYS A 277 -18.19 22.51 -1.34
C LYS A 277 -18.23 21.18 -0.63
N ILE A 278 -17.09 20.77 -0.11
CA ILE A 278 -16.98 19.65 0.83
C ILE A 278 -17.66 20.09 2.14
N VAL A 279 -18.65 19.31 2.59
CA VAL A 279 -19.46 19.59 3.79
C VAL A 279 -19.38 18.46 4.83
N GLY A 280 -18.74 17.35 4.50
CA GLY A 280 -18.52 16.22 5.40
C GLY A 280 -17.22 15.49 5.07
N ASN A 281 -16.58 14.96 6.10
CA ASN A 281 -15.37 14.18 6.04
C ASN A 281 -15.35 13.23 7.25
N GLU A 282 -15.59 11.95 7.04
CA GLU A 282 -15.66 10.95 8.10
C GLU A 282 -15.05 9.60 7.68
N LEU A 283 -14.75 8.75 8.64
CA LEU A 283 -14.34 7.37 8.42
C LEU A 283 -15.48 6.43 8.84
N LYS A 284 -15.84 5.51 7.94
CA LYS A 284 -16.75 4.41 8.24
C LYS A 284 -15.96 3.19 8.65
N ALA A 285 -15.96 2.85 9.93
CA ALA A 285 -15.32 1.64 10.43
C ALA A 285 -15.95 0.39 9.81
N ILE A 286 -15.12 -0.50 9.28
CA ILE A 286 -15.51 -1.78 8.70
C ILE A 286 -15.15 -2.90 9.67
N TRP A 287 -13.97 -2.84 10.26
CA TRP A 287 -13.52 -3.72 11.32
C TRP A 287 -12.44 -3.06 12.17
N HIS A 288 -12.27 -3.56 13.39
CA HIS A 288 -11.14 -3.17 14.26
C HIS A 288 -10.67 -4.38 15.07
N THR A 289 -9.55 -4.25 15.76
CA THR A 289 -9.07 -5.25 16.71
C THR A 289 -9.27 -4.79 18.13
N GLU A 290 -9.72 -5.70 18.99
CA GLU A 290 -9.78 -5.48 20.44
C GLU A 290 -9.14 -6.63 21.21
N LYS A 291 -8.86 -6.43 22.49
CA LYS A 291 -8.38 -7.50 23.37
C LYS A 291 -9.58 -8.22 23.99
N ASN A 292 -9.64 -9.55 23.84
CA ASN A 292 -10.63 -10.37 24.54
C ASN A 292 -10.26 -10.55 26.02
N ALA A 293 -11.10 -11.28 26.77
CA ALA A 293 -10.90 -11.52 28.20
C ALA A 293 -9.55 -12.21 28.54
N ASP A 294 -8.98 -12.94 27.59
CA ASP A 294 -7.69 -13.64 27.71
C ASP A 294 -6.50 -12.77 27.27
N GLY A 295 -6.74 -11.50 26.92
CA GLY A 295 -5.73 -10.56 26.43
C GLY A 295 -5.30 -10.79 24.98
N LYS A 296 -5.96 -11.69 24.24
CA LYS A 296 -5.69 -11.95 22.83
C LYS A 296 -6.39 -10.93 21.94
N SER A 297 -5.71 -10.50 20.88
CA SER A 297 -6.33 -9.67 19.85
C SER A 297 -7.37 -10.48 19.09
N VAL A 298 -8.57 -9.93 18.94
CA VAL A 298 -9.65 -10.48 18.13
C VAL A 298 -10.16 -9.42 17.18
N THR A 299 -10.54 -9.83 15.97
CA THR A 299 -11.15 -8.93 15.00
C THR A 299 -12.64 -8.80 15.27
N VAL A 300 -13.11 -7.57 15.37
CA VAL A 300 -14.53 -7.21 15.49
C VAL A 300 -14.98 -6.58 14.18
N VAL A 301 -16.08 -7.09 13.61
CA VAL A 301 -16.66 -6.55 12.38
C VAL A 301 -17.70 -5.50 12.73
N ASP A 302 -17.43 -4.24 12.39
CA ASP A 302 -18.28 -3.08 12.65
C ASP A 302 -19.39 -2.95 11.60
N TYR A 303 -19.04 -3.08 10.31
CA TYR A 303 -20.00 -3.03 9.21
C TYR A 303 -20.18 -4.41 8.58
N LYS A 304 -21.38 -4.99 8.73
CA LYS A 304 -21.67 -6.39 8.39
C LYS A 304 -22.31 -6.60 7.02
N THR A 305 -22.85 -5.54 6.41
CA THR A 305 -23.51 -5.64 5.11
C THR A 305 -22.48 -5.92 4.02
N ARG A 306 -22.83 -6.81 3.10
CA ARG A 306 -21.99 -7.22 1.98
C ARG A 306 -22.84 -7.25 0.72
N ASP A 307 -22.32 -6.74 -0.39
CA ASP A 307 -22.93 -6.96 -1.70
C ASP A 307 -22.73 -8.42 -2.13
N GLU A 308 -23.82 -9.14 -2.40
CA GLU A 308 -23.78 -10.57 -2.70
C GLU A 308 -23.01 -10.90 -3.98
N LYS A 309 -23.09 -10.02 -4.99
CA LYS A 309 -22.43 -10.23 -6.29
C LYS A 309 -20.92 -10.07 -6.15
N VAL A 310 -20.48 -9.04 -5.44
CA VAL A 310 -19.04 -8.79 -5.18
C VAL A 310 -18.48 -9.84 -4.23
N ALA A 311 -19.26 -10.26 -3.21
CA ALA A 311 -18.88 -11.37 -2.33
C ALA A 311 -18.71 -12.70 -3.09
N ALA A 312 -19.59 -12.98 -4.05
CA ALA A 312 -19.46 -14.17 -4.90
C ALA A 312 -18.22 -14.10 -5.81
N ALA A 313 -17.86 -12.90 -6.32
CA ALA A 313 -16.64 -12.70 -7.08
C ALA A 313 -15.38 -12.93 -6.23
N ALA A 314 -15.35 -12.40 -5.00
CA ALA A 314 -14.27 -12.65 -4.04
C ALA A 314 -14.13 -14.14 -3.73
N LYS A 315 -15.25 -14.82 -3.47
CA LYS A 315 -15.26 -16.26 -3.18
C LYS A 315 -14.72 -17.11 -4.34
N ALA A 316 -14.95 -16.71 -5.58
CA ALA A 316 -14.43 -17.40 -6.75
C ALA A 316 -12.90 -17.34 -6.85
N ILE A 317 -12.26 -16.32 -6.26
CA ILE A 317 -10.79 -16.21 -6.13
C ILE A 317 -10.32 -16.95 -4.88
N ILE A 318 -10.99 -16.78 -3.75
CA ILE A 318 -10.59 -17.32 -2.43
C ILE A 318 -10.61 -18.85 -2.41
N ASP A 319 -11.74 -19.49 -2.84
CA ASP A 319 -11.93 -20.93 -2.69
C ASP A 319 -10.84 -21.79 -3.37
N PRO A 320 -10.41 -21.52 -4.63
CA PRO A 320 -9.32 -22.28 -5.26
C PRO A 320 -7.97 -22.09 -4.54
N ILE A 321 -7.70 -20.88 -4.09
CA ILE A 321 -6.45 -20.54 -3.40
C ILE A 321 -6.44 -21.20 -2.02
N ASP A 322 -7.51 -21.09 -1.24
CA ASP A 322 -7.63 -21.75 0.06
C ASP A 322 -7.47 -23.26 -0.06
N LYS A 323 -8.02 -23.86 -1.11
CA LYS A 323 -7.84 -25.30 -1.38
C LYS A 323 -6.38 -25.64 -1.69
N ALA A 324 -5.66 -24.79 -2.43
CA ALA A 324 -4.28 -25.04 -2.85
C ALA A 324 -3.25 -24.72 -1.75
N TYR A 325 -3.51 -23.68 -0.95
CA TYR A 325 -2.57 -23.10 0.01
C TYR A 325 -2.95 -23.34 1.49
N GLY A 326 -4.19 -23.78 1.77
CA GLY A 326 -4.69 -24.00 3.12
C GLY A 326 -4.28 -25.34 3.74
N GLU A 327 -3.58 -26.21 3.00
CA GLU A 327 -3.11 -27.50 3.52
C GLU A 327 -2.01 -27.29 4.56
N LYS A 328 -2.21 -27.89 5.75
CA LYS A 328 -1.21 -27.93 6.81
C LYS A 328 -0.01 -28.75 6.38
N PHE A 329 1.18 -28.23 6.59
CA PHE A 329 2.42 -28.96 6.32
C PHE A 329 3.43 -28.95 7.49
N ALA A 330 3.26 -28.04 8.46
CA ALA A 330 4.11 -27.94 9.64
C ALA A 330 3.29 -27.54 10.89
N VAL A 331 3.96 -27.52 12.06
CA VAL A 331 3.39 -27.01 13.32
C VAL A 331 4.42 -26.11 14.00
N SER A 332 4.02 -24.94 14.44
CA SER A 332 4.84 -24.10 15.28
C SER A 332 4.48 -24.27 16.76
N GLU A 333 5.45 -24.59 17.60
CA GLU A 333 5.28 -24.70 19.05
C GLU A 333 5.36 -23.35 19.76
N VAL A 334 5.84 -22.32 19.07
CA VAL A 334 6.01 -20.95 19.58
C VAL A 334 5.37 -19.93 18.65
N ALA A 335 5.01 -18.76 19.17
CA ALA A 335 4.62 -17.64 18.31
C ALA A 335 5.88 -17.05 17.65
N LEU A 336 5.85 -16.90 16.32
CA LEU A 336 6.91 -16.30 15.53
C LEU A 336 6.53 -14.86 15.23
N ASN A 337 7.36 -13.92 15.69
CA ASN A 337 7.06 -12.49 15.65
C ASN A 337 7.44 -11.87 14.32
N GLY A 338 6.46 -11.50 13.52
CA GLY A 338 6.58 -10.73 12.28
C GLY A 338 5.88 -9.36 12.37
N ALA A 339 5.62 -8.87 13.59
CA ALA A 339 5.05 -7.53 13.79
C ALA A 339 5.98 -6.44 13.24
N LYS A 340 5.41 -5.33 12.77
CA LYS A 340 6.17 -4.22 12.19
C LYS A 340 7.05 -3.54 13.26
N ALA A 341 6.41 -3.02 14.32
CA ALA A 341 6.98 -2.29 15.46
C ALA A 341 5.87 -2.06 16.51
N PRO A 342 6.16 -1.72 17.80
CA PRO A 342 7.50 -1.79 18.41
C PRO A 342 7.91 -3.22 18.75
N ASN A 343 9.22 -3.44 18.92
CA ASN A 343 9.82 -4.75 19.18
C ASN A 343 9.46 -5.77 18.08
N GLY A 344 9.49 -5.32 16.85
CA GLY A 344 9.16 -6.10 15.67
C GLY A 344 10.31 -6.13 14.67
N ASN A 345 10.04 -6.69 13.50
CA ASN A 345 11.04 -6.95 12.47
C ASN A 345 11.64 -5.68 11.81
N ARG A 346 11.12 -4.47 12.14
CA ARG A 346 11.60 -3.20 11.59
C ARG A 346 12.37 -2.32 12.58
N ASP A 347 12.48 -2.75 13.83
CA ASP A 347 13.19 -2.04 14.89
C ASP A 347 14.00 -2.96 15.84
N SER A 348 13.84 -4.28 15.72
CA SER A 348 14.44 -5.27 16.60
C SER A 348 14.68 -6.60 15.88
N GLU A 349 15.61 -7.41 16.40
CA GLU A 349 15.75 -8.83 16.07
C GLU A 349 14.48 -9.59 16.46
N THR A 350 14.04 -10.52 15.62
CA THR A 350 12.86 -11.35 15.90
C THR A 350 13.11 -12.81 15.57
N ASN A 351 12.48 -13.69 16.34
CA ASN A 351 12.60 -15.15 16.10
C ASN A 351 12.07 -15.60 14.74
N LEU A 352 11.18 -14.82 14.08
CA LEU A 352 10.77 -15.09 12.69
C LEU A 352 11.84 -14.61 11.71
N GLY A 353 12.49 -13.48 11.99
CA GLY A 353 13.62 -13.00 11.23
C GLY A 353 14.79 -13.97 11.25
N ASP A 354 15.11 -14.50 12.44
CA ASP A 354 16.14 -15.54 12.62
C ASP A 354 15.81 -16.79 11.82
N LEU A 355 14.57 -17.31 11.96
CA LEU A 355 14.12 -18.49 11.24
C LEU A 355 14.25 -18.34 9.72
N ILE A 356 13.90 -17.16 9.18
CA ILE A 356 14.00 -16.87 7.74
C ILE A 356 15.47 -16.82 7.30
N THR A 357 16.32 -16.11 8.04
CA THR A 357 17.75 -15.98 7.68
C THR A 357 18.52 -17.28 7.85
N ASP A 358 18.17 -18.09 8.83
CA ASP A 358 18.70 -19.45 9.00
C ASP A 358 18.30 -20.35 7.83
N ALA A 359 17.04 -20.29 7.38
CA ALA A 359 16.57 -21.03 6.21
C ALA A 359 17.32 -20.62 4.94
N MET A 360 17.55 -19.31 4.75
CA MET A 360 18.33 -18.78 3.61
C MET A 360 19.76 -19.30 3.64
N LEU A 361 20.42 -19.23 4.79
CA LEU A 361 21.79 -19.71 4.99
C LEU A 361 21.89 -21.22 4.74
N TRP A 362 20.98 -22.00 5.34
CA TRP A 362 20.90 -23.45 5.16
C TRP A 362 20.79 -23.83 3.68
N LYS A 363 19.88 -23.18 2.95
CA LYS A 363 19.60 -23.53 1.55
C LYS A 363 20.80 -23.25 0.64
N VAL A 364 21.42 -22.07 0.77
CA VAL A 364 22.57 -21.71 -0.07
C VAL A 364 23.77 -22.58 0.23
N LEU A 365 24.05 -22.88 1.49
CA LEU A 365 25.19 -23.76 1.86
C LEU A 365 25.00 -25.20 1.40
N ALA A 366 23.76 -25.65 1.19
CA ALA A 366 23.46 -26.99 0.66
C ALA A 366 23.52 -27.05 -0.86
N ASP A 367 22.97 -26.05 -1.56
CA ASP A 367 22.65 -26.15 -2.99
C ASP A 367 23.55 -25.30 -3.92
N ALA A 368 24.25 -24.30 -3.37
CA ALA A 368 24.99 -23.33 -4.17
C ALA A 368 26.51 -23.48 -4.02
N GLU A 369 27.24 -23.19 -5.10
CA GLU A 369 28.68 -23.09 -5.07
C GLU A 369 29.11 -21.72 -4.55
N ILE A 370 29.59 -21.67 -3.30
CA ILE A 370 30.08 -20.46 -2.63
C ILE A 370 31.60 -20.39 -2.76
N THR A 371 32.14 -19.26 -3.21
CA THR A 371 33.55 -19.05 -3.52
C THR A 371 34.38 -18.51 -2.35
N VAL A 372 33.78 -18.31 -1.17
CA VAL A 372 34.47 -17.92 0.08
C VAL A 372 34.38 -19.06 1.09
N ALA A 373 35.21 -18.98 2.15
CA ALA A 373 35.14 -19.93 3.26
C ALA A 373 33.79 -19.86 3.96
N LYS A 374 33.28 -20.98 4.48
CA LYS A 374 31.95 -21.05 5.14
C LYS A 374 31.81 -20.06 6.30
N GLU A 375 32.89 -19.78 6.99
CA GLU A 375 32.94 -18.80 8.08
C GLU A 375 32.73 -17.35 7.62
N ASN A 376 32.80 -17.08 6.33
CA ASN A 376 32.57 -15.79 5.69
C ASN A 376 31.21 -15.76 4.96
N VAL A 377 30.30 -16.68 5.27
CA VAL A 377 28.96 -16.71 4.68
C VAL A 377 27.95 -16.30 5.74
N VAL A 378 27.18 -15.27 5.46
CA VAL A 378 26.17 -14.69 6.34
C VAL A 378 24.86 -14.49 5.60
N ALA A 379 23.76 -14.32 6.32
CA ALA A 379 22.48 -13.97 5.71
C ALA A 379 21.94 -12.66 6.26
N ILE A 380 21.27 -11.89 5.40
CA ILE A 380 20.55 -10.66 5.74
C ILE A 380 19.23 -10.65 4.98
N THR A 381 18.13 -10.36 5.66
CA THR A 381 16.89 -9.97 5.01
C THR A 381 16.36 -8.67 5.63
N ASN A 382 15.70 -7.83 4.83
CA ASN A 382 15.12 -6.59 5.32
C ASN A 382 13.80 -6.86 6.05
N GLY A 383 13.59 -6.23 7.20
CA GLY A 383 12.39 -6.37 8.01
C GLY A 383 11.10 -5.99 7.27
N GLY A 384 11.20 -5.09 6.29
CA GLY A 384 10.11 -4.74 5.38
C GLY A 384 9.59 -5.89 4.54
N GLY A 385 10.44 -6.90 4.28
CA GLY A 385 10.11 -8.12 3.55
C GLY A 385 9.25 -9.11 4.34
N ILE A 386 9.16 -8.97 5.67
CA ILE A 386 8.41 -9.84 6.58
C ILE A 386 7.09 -9.16 6.95
N ARG A 387 5.95 -9.70 6.49
CA ARG A 387 4.67 -8.97 6.49
C ARG A 387 3.66 -9.43 7.54
N ALA A 388 3.85 -10.60 8.16
CA ALA A 388 2.93 -11.16 9.14
C ALA A 388 3.67 -12.02 10.17
N SER A 389 3.02 -12.26 11.31
CA SER A 389 3.46 -13.23 12.34
C SER A 389 2.84 -14.60 12.08
N ILE A 390 3.49 -15.66 12.58
CA ILE A 390 2.92 -17.02 12.59
C ILE A 390 2.55 -17.35 14.05
N GLY A 391 1.29 -17.78 14.26
CA GLY A 391 0.81 -18.19 15.57
C GLY A 391 1.32 -19.57 16.00
N VAL A 392 1.08 -19.93 17.27
CA VAL A 392 1.24 -21.30 17.74
C VAL A 392 0.20 -22.20 17.11
N GLY A 393 0.59 -23.36 16.62
CA GLY A 393 -0.30 -24.35 16.03
C GLY A 393 0.06 -24.70 14.59
N ASP A 394 -0.95 -25.02 13.82
CA ASP A 394 -0.81 -25.48 12.43
C ASP A 394 -0.27 -24.35 11.54
N VAL A 395 0.68 -24.69 10.67
CA VAL A 395 1.27 -23.80 9.66
C VAL A 395 0.90 -24.31 8.29
N THR A 396 0.36 -23.42 7.46
CA THR A 396 -0.05 -23.67 6.07
C THR A 396 0.83 -22.91 5.08
N LYS A 397 0.80 -23.30 3.81
CA LYS A 397 1.46 -22.53 2.74
C LYS A 397 0.95 -21.09 2.67
N LYS A 398 -0.34 -20.87 2.99
CA LYS A 398 -0.94 -19.54 3.06
C LYS A 398 -0.28 -18.66 4.12
N ASP A 399 0.03 -19.22 5.30
CA ASP A 399 0.71 -18.47 6.37
C ASP A 399 2.09 -18.02 5.90
N ILE A 400 2.86 -18.92 5.25
CA ILE A 400 4.20 -18.58 4.74
C ILE A 400 4.12 -17.54 3.63
N ASN A 401 3.18 -17.67 2.68
CA ASN A 401 3.02 -16.67 1.62
C ASN A 401 2.58 -15.32 2.18
N THR A 402 1.75 -15.30 3.24
CA THR A 402 1.38 -14.06 3.93
C THR A 402 2.57 -13.40 4.62
N VAL A 403 3.52 -14.20 5.14
CA VAL A 403 4.77 -13.70 5.73
C VAL A 403 5.70 -13.13 4.65
N LEU A 404 5.84 -13.80 3.50
CA LEU A 404 6.77 -13.49 2.42
C LEU A 404 6.03 -13.33 1.06
N PRO A 405 5.20 -12.28 0.89
CA PRO A 405 4.24 -12.21 -0.22
C PRO A 405 4.84 -11.66 -1.54
N PHE A 406 6.10 -11.21 -1.54
CA PHE A 406 6.69 -10.46 -2.67
C PHE A 406 7.17 -11.34 -3.84
N GLY A 407 7.20 -12.66 -3.67
CA GLY A 407 7.78 -13.57 -4.65
C GLY A 407 9.29 -13.36 -4.84
N ASN A 408 9.97 -12.80 -3.85
CA ASN A 408 11.42 -12.62 -3.87
C ASN A 408 12.15 -13.95 -3.97
N THR A 409 13.23 -13.98 -4.74
CA THR A 409 14.13 -15.12 -4.86
C THR A 409 15.36 -14.92 -3.97
N LEU A 410 16.01 -16.04 -3.65
CA LEU A 410 17.24 -16.09 -2.87
C LEU A 410 18.44 -15.71 -3.75
N ALA A 411 19.21 -14.72 -3.31
CA ALA A 411 20.38 -14.22 -4.01
C ALA A 411 21.63 -14.24 -3.13
N VAL A 412 22.80 -14.23 -3.75
CA VAL A 412 24.11 -14.16 -3.08
C VAL A 412 24.87 -12.97 -3.62
N VAL A 413 25.41 -12.14 -2.72
CA VAL A 413 26.18 -10.94 -3.04
C VAL A 413 27.55 -11.04 -2.38
N TYR A 414 28.63 -10.86 -3.14
CA TYR A 414 30.00 -10.92 -2.62
C TYR A 414 30.53 -9.52 -2.38
N VAL A 415 30.67 -9.14 -1.13
CA VAL A 415 31.07 -7.81 -0.66
C VAL A 415 32.32 -7.86 0.20
N LYS A 416 32.95 -6.72 0.39
CA LYS A 416 33.97 -6.56 1.44
C LYS A 416 33.29 -6.30 2.79
N GLY A 417 34.00 -6.59 3.88
CA GLY A 417 33.54 -6.26 5.21
C GLY A 417 33.20 -4.77 5.37
N SER A 418 33.95 -3.87 4.73
CA SER A 418 33.62 -2.44 4.73
C SER A 418 32.26 -2.11 4.08
N GLU A 419 31.90 -2.80 3.00
CA GLU A 419 30.60 -2.64 2.30
C GLU A 419 29.46 -3.25 3.13
N LEU A 420 29.72 -4.37 3.82
CA LEU A 420 28.79 -4.98 4.77
C LEU A 420 28.51 -4.03 5.95
N LEU A 421 29.55 -3.40 6.50
CA LEU A 421 29.44 -2.45 7.61
C LEU A 421 28.65 -1.19 7.18
N GLU A 422 28.92 -0.68 5.97
CA GLU A 422 28.15 0.45 5.40
C GLU A 422 26.67 0.08 5.24
N ALA A 423 26.38 -1.12 4.74
CA ALA A 423 25.00 -1.59 4.57
C ALA A 423 24.25 -1.66 5.92
N LEU A 424 24.89 -2.16 6.98
CA LEU A 424 24.31 -2.21 8.33
C LEU A 424 24.15 -0.81 8.96
N GLU A 425 25.11 0.10 8.77
CA GLU A 425 24.96 1.49 9.22
C GLU A 425 23.78 2.16 8.54
N ALA A 426 23.67 2.03 7.21
CA ALA A 426 22.61 2.61 6.42
C ALA A 426 21.23 2.00 6.74
N SER A 427 21.14 0.68 6.96
CA SER A 427 19.86 0.00 7.21
C SER A 427 19.30 0.19 8.63
N THR A 428 20.12 0.76 9.53
CA THR A 428 19.72 1.05 10.92
C THR A 428 19.63 2.55 11.21
N PHE A 429 19.60 3.40 10.17
CA PHE A 429 19.70 4.86 10.29
C PHE A 429 18.64 5.48 11.21
N SER A 430 17.42 4.93 11.27
CA SER A 430 16.32 5.45 12.08
C SER A 430 16.17 4.76 13.45
N THR A 431 16.92 3.68 13.72
CA THR A 431 16.81 2.93 14.98
C THR A 431 17.07 3.84 16.20
N PRO A 432 16.21 3.88 17.24
CA PRO A 432 15.14 2.91 17.57
C PRO A 432 13.82 3.10 16.81
N GLY A 433 13.69 4.07 15.91
CA GLY A 433 12.55 4.20 15.01
C GLY A 433 12.50 3.05 14.01
N ALA A 434 11.30 2.64 13.62
CA ALA A 434 11.10 1.54 12.70
C ALA A 434 11.43 1.95 11.26
N VAL A 435 12.10 1.05 10.51
CA VAL A 435 12.39 1.23 9.08
C VAL A 435 12.31 -0.11 8.35
N GLY A 436 11.79 -0.12 7.11
CA GLY A 436 11.71 -1.33 6.30
C GLY A 436 13.06 -1.99 6.03
N ALA A 437 14.11 -1.19 5.95
CA ALA A 437 15.49 -1.63 5.75
C ALA A 437 16.11 -2.38 6.94
N PHE A 438 15.53 -2.30 8.16
CA PHE A 438 16.11 -2.90 9.37
C PHE A 438 16.50 -4.37 9.12
N PRO A 439 17.76 -4.76 9.44
CA PRO A 439 18.27 -6.07 9.07
C PRO A 439 17.84 -7.15 10.07
N GLN A 440 17.31 -8.25 9.57
CA GLN A 440 17.27 -9.53 10.26
C GLN A 440 18.44 -10.36 9.73
N VAL A 441 19.24 -10.98 10.61
CA VAL A 441 20.54 -11.52 10.20
C VAL A 441 20.78 -12.93 10.73
N ALA A 442 21.64 -13.70 10.00
CA ALA A 442 22.26 -14.91 10.52
C ALA A 442 23.77 -14.86 10.29
N GLY A 443 24.54 -15.26 11.29
CA GLY A 443 26.00 -15.28 11.25
C GLY A 443 26.69 -13.94 11.49
N ILE A 444 25.94 -12.88 11.83
CA ILE A 444 26.48 -11.55 12.14
C ILE A 444 26.12 -11.20 13.57
N ASP A 445 27.12 -10.92 14.40
CA ASP A 445 26.94 -10.30 15.72
C ASP A 445 27.36 -8.83 15.63
N PHE A 446 26.41 -7.91 15.86
CA PHE A 446 26.65 -6.48 15.77
C PHE A 446 25.87 -5.69 16.83
N THR A 447 26.38 -4.50 17.13
CA THR A 447 25.79 -3.58 18.09
C THR A 447 25.38 -2.28 17.42
N ILE A 448 24.19 -1.79 17.71
CA ILE A 448 23.69 -0.47 17.26
C ILE A 448 23.72 0.49 18.45
N PHE A 449 24.47 1.57 18.36
CA PHE A 449 24.52 2.65 19.34
C PHE A 449 23.46 3.69 19.05
N THR A 450 22.28 3.54 19.62
CA THR A 450 21.11 4.42 19.36
C THR A 450 21.24 5.81 19.99
N ASP A 451 22.20 6.01 20.87
CA ASP A 451 22.58 7.32 21.43
C ASP A 451 23.44 8.17 20.49
N LYS A 452 23.95 7.59 19.41
CA LYS A 452 24.70 8.29 18.38
C LYS A 452 23.79 8.66 17.21
N ALA A 453 23.96 9.88 16.68
CA ALA A 453 23.27 10.31 15.48
C ALA A 453 23.77 9.56 14.23
N TYR A 454 22.89 9.33 13.27
CA TYR A 454 23.29 8.89 11.95
C TYR A 454 23.97 10.05 11.21
N ASP A 455 25.20 9.83 10.75
CA ASP A 455 25.97 10.82 10.00
C ASP A 455 25.71 10.65 8.51
N ALA A 456 24.65 11.30 8.00
CA ALA A 456 24.22 11.17 6.62
C ALA A 456 25.13 11.97 5.66
N ASN A 457 25.36 11.43 4.45
CA ASN A 457 25.93 12.19 3.34
C ASN A 457 25.03 13.38 2.96
N THR A 458 25.61 14.35 2.27
CA THR A 458 24.88 15.50 1.70
C THR A 458 24.00 15.09 0.52
N ASP A 459 24.42 14.07 -0.23
CA ASP A 459 23.74 13.58 -1.40
C ASP A 459 23.11 12.20 -1.13
N LYS A 460 21.93 11.97 -1.68
CA LYS A 460 21.27 10.67 -1.66
C LYS A 460 22.07 9.65 -2.46
N TYR A 461 21.87 8.38 -2.14
CA TYR A 461 22.31 7.31 -3.02
C TYR A 461 21.71 7.46 -4.43
N PRO A 462 22.49 7.20 -5.50
CA PRO A 462 21.99 7.28 -6.86
C PRO A 462 20.71 6.46 -7.09
N GLY A 463 19.66 7.11 -7.61
CA GLY A 463 18.38 6.47 -7.86
C GLY A 463 17.61 6.06 -6.59
N SER A 464 17.88 6.72 -5.46
CA SER A 464 17.30 6.39 -4.16
C SER A 464 16.75 7.63 -3.46
N THR A 465 15.84 7.43 -2.52
CA THR A 465 15.37 8.47 -1.59
C THR A 465 16.21 8.53 -0.32
N TYR A 466 17.10 7.56 -0.09
CA TYR A 466 17.91 7.43 1.11
C TYR A 466 19.30 8.08 0.95
N TYR A 467 19.84 8.54 2.08
CA TYR A 467 21.21 9.05 2.20
C TYR A 467 22.13 7.95 2.72
N GLY A 468 23.26 7.75 2.08
CA GLY A 468 24.30 6.87 2.60
C GLY A 468 24.99 7.49 3.84
N PRO A 469 25.74 6.69 4.63
CA PRO A 469 26.52 7.23 5.73
C PRO A 469 27.73 8.01 5.20
N HIS A 470 27.95 9.21 5.75
CA HIS A 470 29.21 9.95 5.56
C HIS A 470 30.34 9.29 6.36
N SER A 471 30.01 8.82 7.56
CA SER A 471 30.93 8.04 8.40
C SER A 471 30.18 6.97 9.19
N ILE A 472 30.87 5.88 9.52
CA ILE A 472 30.33 4.82 10.36
C ILE A 472 30.43 5.25 11.82
N GLN A 473 29.30 5.39 12.50
CA GLN A 473 29.25 5.88 13.89
C GLN A 473 28.40 4.99 14.79
N ARG A 474 27.34 4.38 14.27
CA ARG A 474 26.29 3.72 15.05
C ARG A 474 26.45 2.20 15.12
N VAL A 475 27.03 1.60 14.09
CA VAL A 475 27.17 0.14 14.00
C VAL A 475 28.60 -0.31 14.25
N VAL A 476 28.73 -1.32 15.09
CA VAL A 476 29.97 -2.09 15.26
C VAL A 476 29.65 -3.56 15.02
N ILE A 477 30.28 -4.16 14.01
CA ILE A 477 30.23 -5.63 13.81
C ILE A 477 31.25 -6.25 14.78
N ASN A 478 30.74 -7.01 15.74
CA ASN A 478 31.56 -7.67 16.78
C ASN A 478 32.23 -8.92 16.20
N SER A 479 31.47 -9.73 15.47
CA SER A 479 31.97 -10.95 14.84
C SER A 479 31.15 -11.40 13.65
N ILE A 480 31.80 -12.15 12.76
CA ILE A 480 31.19 -12.93 11.69
C ILE A 480 31.39 -14.41 12.01
N ASN A 481 30.29 -15.15 12.20
CA ASN A 481 30.30 -16.55 12.62
C ASN A 481 31.26 -16.83 13.82
N GLY A 482 31.27 -15.92 14.81
CA GLY A 482 32.10 -16.00 16.01
C GLY A 482 33.57 -15.66 15.81
N LYS A 483 34.00 -15.21 14.63
CA LYS A 483 35.35 -14.71 14.35
C LYS A 483 35.37 -13.19 14.38
N PRO A 484 36.48 -12.56 14.83
CA PRO A 484 36.62 -11.11 14.78
C PRO A 484 36.36 -10.56 13.39
N PHE A 485 35.61 -9.46 13.31
CA PHE A 485 35.29 -8.80 12.05
C PHE A 485 36.55 -8.21 11.37
N ASP A 486 36.64 -8.37 10.05
CA ASP A 486 37.71 -7.80 9.21
C ASP A 486 37.10 -6.99 8.06
N LEU A 487 37.38 -5.67 8.06
CA LEU A 487 36.93 -4.72 7.02
C LEU A 487 37.33 -5.12 5.59
N ASN A 488 38.43 -5.90 5.45
CA ASN A 488 38.99 -6.28 4.16
C ASN A 488 38.60 -7.71 3.74
N ALA A 489 37.98 -8.48 4.63
CA ALA A 489 37.49 -9.81 4.29
C ALA A 489 36.49 -9.74 3.13
N LYS A 490 36.45 -10.80 2.34
CA LYS A 490 35.41 -10.98 1.34
C LYS A 490 34.35 -11.90 1.93
N ASP A 491 33.17 -11.38 2.13
CA ASP A 491 32.02 -12.09 2.65
C ASP A 491 30.99 -12.39 1.55
N ALA A 492 30.31 -13.54 1.65
CA ALA A 492 29.13 -13.85 0.87
C ALA A 492 27.90 -13.54 1.71
N VAL A 493 27.16 -12.52 1.33
CA VAL A 493 25.89 -12.14 1.94
C VAL A 493 24.76 -12.82 1.16
N ILE A 494 24.07 -13.74 1.82
CA ILE A 494 22.87 -14.35 1.30
C ILE A 494 21.71 -13.43 1.62
N THR A 495 20.91 -13.07 0.63
CA THR A 495 19.82 -12.12 0.80
C THR A 495 18.70 -12.38 -0.21
N ASN A 496 17.64 -11.61 -0.17
CA ASN A 496 16.63 -11.65 -1.22
C ASN A 496 17.05 -10.78 -2.43
N ASN A 497 16.48 -11.06 -3.61
CA ASN A 497 16.83 -10.39 -4.85
C ASN A 497 16.52 -8.88 -4.87
N PHE A 498 15.58 -8.41 -4.05
CA PHE A 498 15.31 -6.98 -3.88
C PHE A 498 16.48 -6.28 -3.16
N VAL A 499 16.94 -6.81 -2.04
CA VAL A 499 18.11 -6.29 -1.29
C VAL A 499 19.38 -6.41 -2.13
N ALA A 500 19.59 -7.55 -2.82
CA ALA A 500 20.71 -7.76 -3.72
C ALA A 500 20.74 -6.76 -4.89
N ALA A 501 19.58 -6.23 -5.28
CA ALA A 501 19.43 -5.18 -6.28
C ALA A 501 19.59 -3.76 -5.72
N SER A 502 20.07 -3.63 -4.48
CA SER A 502 20.23 -2.35 -3.75
C SER A 502 18.91 -1.70 -3.34
N GLY A 503 17.86 -2.49 -3.15
CA GLY A 503 16.58 -2.03 -2.60
C GLY A 503 16.73 -1.49 -1.17
N ASP A 504 15.76 -0.74 -0.71
CA ASP A 504 15.83 0.00 0.56
C ASP A 504 17.13 0.85 0.65
N THR A 505 17.88 0.70 1.73
CA THR A 505 19.15 1.42 1.98
C THR A 505 20.40 0.63 1.61
N TYR A 506 20.27 -0.55 0.96
CA TYR A 506 21.37 -1.47 0.72
C TYR A 506 22.22 -1.12 -0.52
N TYR A 507 22.35 0.16 -0.84
CA TYR A 507 23.11 0.64 -1.99
C TYR A 507 24.59 0.20 -1.97
N ALA A 508 25.18 -0.02 -0.80
CA ALA A 508 26.53 -0.56 -0.67
C ALA A 508 26.73 -1.89 -1.43
N PHE A 509 25.66 -2.67 -1.63
CA PHE A 509 25.70 -3.91 -2.39
C PHE A 509 25.85 -3.68 -3.91
N ALA A 510 25.65 -2.47 -4.42
CA ALA A 510 25.98 -2.13 -5.80
C ALA A 510 27.50 -2.23 -6.09
N ALA A 511 28.35 -2.12 -5.06
CA ALA A 511 29.79 -2.30 -5.16
C ALA A 511 30.25 -3.78 -5.15
N ALA A 512 29.31 -4.72 -5.06
CA ALA A 512 29.62 -6.15 -5.00
C ALA A 512 30.54 -6.61 -6.13
N SER A 513 31.57 -7.38 -5.78
CA SER A 513 32.50 -7.93 -6.76
C SER A 513 31.88 -8.93 -7.70
N SER A 514 30.80 -9.60 -7.26
CA SER A 514 29.94 -10.47 -8.04
C SER A 514 28.64 -10.74 -7.28
N GLN A 515 27.59 -11.10 -7.98
CA GLN A 515 26.31 -11.53 -7.41
C GLN A 515 25.61 -12.51 -8.35
N PHE A 516 24.78 -13.37 -7.80
CA PHE A 516 23.89 -14.22 -8.59
C PHE A 516 22.58 -14.47 -7.87
N ASP A 517 21.53 -14.65 -8.63
CA ASP A 517 20.20 -15.04 -8.16
C ASP A 517 20.05 -16.55 -8.35
N THR A 518 19.65 -17.26 -7.31
CA THR A 518 19.47 -18.72 -7.36
C THR A 518 18.19 -19.13 -8.10
N GLY A 519 17.26 -18.20 -8.31
CA GLY A 519 15.93 -18.48 -8.83
C GLY A 519 15.01 -19.24 -7.86
N ARG A 520 15.45 -19.49 -6.61
CA ARG A 520 14.65 -20.17 -5.58
C ARG A 520 13.74 -19.16 -4.86
N PRO A 521 12.41 -19.31 -4.90
CA PRO A 521 11.50 -18.46 -4.14
C PRO A 521 11.76 -18.56 -2.63
N LEU A 522 11.80 -17.43 -1.95
CA LEU A 522 12.16 -17.36 -0.53
C LEU A 522 11.10 -18.03 0.37
N ASP A 523 9.84 -17.93 0.02
CA ASP A 523 8.73 -18.63 0.70
C ASP A 523 8.86 -20.15 0.56
N GLU A 524 9.23 -20.67 -0.61
CA GLU A 524 9.51 -22.10 -0.80
C GLU A 524 10.72 -22.57 0.01
N VAL A 525 11.79 -21.75 0.07
CA VAL A 525 12.98 -22.04 0.90
C VAL A 525 12.61 -22.14 2.38
N LEU A 526 11.79 -21.22 2.88
CA LEU A 526 11.32 -21.30 4.27
C LEU A 526 10.44 -22.54 4.51
N MET A 527 9.55 -22.88 3.58
CA MET A 527 8.75 -24.10 3.67
C MET A 527 9.61 -25.36 3.69
N GLU A 528 10.63 -25.47 2.83
CA GLU A 528 11.57 -26.60 2.82
C GLU A 528 12.34 -26.71 4.15
N TYR A 529 12.73 -25.60 4.76
CA TYR A 529 13.53 -25.59 5.99
C TYR A 529 12.75 -26.06 7.23
N ILE A 530 11.46 -25.76 7.31
CA ILE A 530 10.63 -26.09 8.49
C ILE A 530 9.87 -27.42 8.33
N THR A 531 10.05 -28.15 7.22
CA THR A 531 9.46 -29.49 6.98
C THR A 531 10.45 -30.58 7.36
#